data_1a6116095c13c3036756dbfd1b104518
#
_entry.id   1a6116095c13c3036756dbfd1b104518
#
_cell.length_a   1.000
_cell.length_b   1.000
_cell.length_c   1.000
_cell.angle_alpha   90.00
_cell.angle_beta   90.00
_cell.angle_gamma   90.00
#
_symmetry.space_group_name_H-M   'P 1'
#
loop_
_entity.id
_entity.type
_entity.pdbx_description
1 polymer ?
#
loop_
_entity_poly.entity_id
_entity_poly.type
_entity_poly.pdbx_seq_one_letter_code
_entity_poly.pdbx_strand_id
1 'polypeptide(L)'
;MSPLEITRSATDDVASQMRVSVPLVNLAPIALFVYNRPEHTQRTLERLRENALSCRSDLYIFSDGPKNDGAAPAVQKVRKLIRSVDGFNSIVIVERERNFGLAASVIDGVTRLCDKYGEVIAVEDDLLTARDFLTFMNSALGRYRSTGEVFSIGAFNYGVRAPQEYPADAFFSYRSCSWGWSTWRDRWMKADWDVSDYSEFQSDRKRLRKFGRGGGDLARMLARQMGGQLDSWAIRWAYAHCSHDAVALLPVKSRVLNIGLDGSGTHCRNLLLVQGELTSDRGREYRFPEFLNADPAFAEQIRKMHPGSLAGRLRRYVTRKVSGAS
;
A
#
# COMPACT_ATOMS: atom_id res chain seq x y z
N MET A 1 34.16 -28.64 -46.30
CA MET A 1 32.95 -27.87 -45.93
C MET A 1 32.62 -28.22 -44.48
N SER A 2 33.08 -27.34 -43.56
CA SER A 2 32.81 -27.49 -42.12
C SER A 2 31.48 -26.77 -41.76
N PRO A 3 30.69 -27.29 -40.83
CA PRO A 3 29.46 -26.66 -40.41
C PRO A 3 29.77 -25.48 -39.43
N LEU A 4 29.07 -24.37 -39.64
CA LEU A 4 29.09 -23.21 -38.80
C LEU A 4 28.40 -23.55 -37.44
N GLU A 5 29.17 -23.52 -36.36
CA GLU A 5 28.65 -23.53 -35.00
C GLU A 5 28.13 -22.11 -34.67
N ILE A 6 26.82 -21.98 -34.42
CA ILE A 6 26.21 -20.81 -33.88
C ILE A 6 26.22 -20.96 -32.38
N THR A 7 27.17 -20.33 -31.69
CA THR A 7 27.15 -20.17 -30.25
C THR A 7 26.11 -19.14 -29.86
N ARG A 8 25.00 -19.57 -29.27
CA ARG A 8 24.05 -18.67 -28.59
C ARG A 8 24.68 -18.19 -27.28
N SER A 9 24.75 -16.90 -27.11
CA SER A 9 25.23 -16.24 -25.89
C SER A 9 24.26 -16.51 -24.71
N ALA A 10 24.80 -16.90 -23.57
CA ALA A 10 24.07 -17.16 -22.34
C ALA A 10 23.33 -15.93 -21.73
N THR A 11 23.52 -14.76 -22.34
CA THR A 11 22.89 -13.49 -21.90
C THR A 11 21.46 -13.32 -22.39
N ASP A 12 21.04 -13.99 -23.47
CA ASP A 12 19.69 -13.85 -24.03
C ASP A 12 18.64 -14.72 -23.28
N ASP A 13 19.07 -15.79 -22.63
CA ASP A 13 18.18 -16.69 -21.89
C ASP A 13 17.72 -16.13 -20.53
N VAL A 14 18.54 -15.32 -19.87
CA VAL A 14 18.21 -14.71 -18.56
C VAL A 14 17.16 -13.60 -18.71
N ALA A 15 17.17 -12.87 -19.83
CA ALA A 15 16.18 -11.80 -20.08
C ALA A 15 14.79 -12.34 -20.45
N SER A 16 14.70 -13.58 -20.95
CA SER A 16 13.45 -14.24 -21.35
C SER A 16 12.66 -14.79 -20.15
N GLN A 17 13.32 -15.18 -19.07
CA GLN A 17 12.68 -15.79 -17.89
C GLN A 17 12.03 -14.78 -16.93
N MET A 18 12.29 -13.46 -17.07
CA MET A 18 11.74 -12.41 -16.20
C MET A 18 10.36 -11.89 -16.61
N ARG A 19 9.81 -12.32 -17.75
CA ARG A 19 8.52 -11.85 -18.24
C ARG A 19 7.41 -12.82 -17.90
N VAL A 20 6.76 -12.63 -16.77
CA VAL A 20 5.57 -13.43 -16.41
C VAL A 20 4.33 -12.63 -16.79
N SER A 21 3.73 -12.93 -17.94
CA SER A 21 2.33 -12.57 -18.18
C SER A 21 1.45 -13.56 -17.42
N VAL A 22 1.09 -13.21 -16.17
CA VAL A 22 0.08 -13.99 -15.45
C VAL A 22 -1.27 -13.72 -16.12
N PRO A 23 -1.98 -14.71 -16.65
CA PRO A 23 -3.33 -14.49 -17.15
C PRO A 23 -4.19 -13.97 -16.01
N LEU A 24 -4.68 -12.73 -16.12
CA LEU A 24 -5.54 -12.09 -15.12
C LEU A 24 -6.97 -12.63 -15.28
N VAL A 25 -7.18 -13.90 -14.92
CA VAL A 25 -8.48 -14.59 -15.07
C VAL A 25 -9.40 -14.23 -13.92
N ASN A 26 -8.89 -14.22 -12.68
CA ASN A 26 -9.63 -13.82 -11.50
C ASN A 26 -8.94 -12.58 -10.91
N LEU A 27 -9.62 -11.44 -10.94
CA LEU A 27 -9.12 -10.19 -10.37
C LEU A 27 -9.49 -10.12 -8.89
N ALA A 28 -8.56 -9.61 -8.08
CA ALA A 28 -8.83 -9.32 -6.68
C ALA A 28 -9.91 -8.23 -6.57
N PRO A 29 -10.90 -8.36 -5.66
CA PRO A 29 -11.89 -7.32 -5.42
C PRO A 29 -11.22 -6.07 -4.86
N ILE A 30 -11.80 -4.91 -5.16
CA ILE A 30 -11.37 -3.62 -4.65
C ILE A 30 -12.20 -3.29 -3.41
N ALA A 31 -11.55 -3.05 -2.27
CA ALA A 31 -12.15 -2.47 -1.07
C ALA A 31 -11.87 -0.97 -1.04
N LEU A 32 -12.87 -0.14 -1.27
CA LEU A 32 -12.78 1.31 -1.15
C LEU A 32 -13.41 1.74 0.19
N PHE A 33 -12.62 2.43 1.02
CA PHE A 33 -13.07 2.94 2.32
C PHE A 33 -13.36 4.44 2.19
N VAL A 34 -14.60 4.85 2.49
CA VAL A 34 -15.07 6.23 2.37
C VAL A 34 -15.76 6.69 3.66
N TYR A 35 -15.72 8.01 3.91
CA TYR A 35 -16.36 8.57 5.10
C TYR A 35 -17.12 9.86 4.81
N ASN A 36 -16.50 11.03 4.95
CA ASN A 36 -17.16 12.33 4.90
C ASN A 36 -16.46 13.36 4.00
N ARG A 37 -15.71 12.89 2.98
CA ARG A 37 -14.96 13.74 2.04
C ARG A 37 -15.46 13.55 0.61
N PRO A 38 -16.59 14.15 0.21
CA PRO A 38 -17.23 13.88 -1.08
C PRO A 38 -16.35 14.23 -2.29
N GLU A 39 -15.60 15.33 -2.25
CA GLU A 39 -14.73 15.75 -3.35
C GLU A 39 -13.54 14.80 -3.53
N HIS A 40 -12.92 14.34 -2.44
CA HIS A 40 -11.85 13.35 -2.47
C HIS A 40 -12.39 12.01 -2.99
N THR A 41 -13.51 11.54 -2.45
CA THR A 41 -14.18 10.30 -2.86
C THR A 41 -14.50 10.31 -4.36
N GLN A 42 -15.03 11.42 -4.88
CA GLN A 42 -15.33 11.57 -6.30
C GLN A 42 -14.08 11.41 -7.15
N ARG A 43 -13.02 12.13 -6.84
CA ARG A 43 -11.75 12.08 -7.56
C ARG A 43 -11.09 10.71 -7.51
N THR A 44 -11.16 10.03 -6.35
CA THR A 44 -10.65 8.66 -6.21
C THR A 44 -11.42 7.68 -7.09
N LEU A 45 -12.76 7.76 -7.11
CA LEU A 45 -13.61 6.91 -7.95
C LEU A 45 -13.38 7.15 -9.45
N GLU A 46 -13.26 8.42 -9.87
CA GLU A 46 -12.94 8.79 -11.25
C GLU A 46 -11.62 8.16 -11.70
N ARG A 47 -10.58 8.25 -10.86
CA ARG A 47 -9.26 7.66 -11.17
C ARG A 47 -9.26 6.14 -11.13
N LEU A 48 -10.01 5.50 -10.22
CA LEU A 48 -10.18 4.05 -10.21
C LEU A 48 -10.90 3.56 -11.48
N ARG A 49 -11.93 4.27 -11.93
CA ARG A 49 -12.68 3.95 -13.15
C ARG A 49 -11.82 4.06 -14.43
N GLU A 50 -10.83 4.95 -14.44
CA GLU A 50 -9.89 5.08 -15.57
C GLU A 50 -8.89 3.91 -15.68
N ASN A 51 -8.84 3.00 -14.73
CA ASN A 51 -7.94 1.84 -14.79
C ASN A 51 -8.38 0.85 -15.88
N ALA A 52 -7.41 0.25 -16.57
CA ALA A 52 -7.65 -0.68 -17.66
C ALA A 52 -8.48 -1.91 -17.26
N LEU A 53 -8.43 -2.31 -15.97
CA LEU A 53 -9.14 -3.47 -15.44
C LEU A 53 -10.41 -3.11 -14.66
N SER A 54 -10.81 -1.84 -14.59
CA SER A 54 -11.96 -1.41 -13.78
C SER A 54 -13.25 -2.16 -14.14
N CYS A 55 -13.59 -2.23 -15.44
CA CYS A 55 -14.81 -2.91 -15.93
C CYS A 55 -14.82 -4.44 -15.69
N ARG A 56 -13.70 -5.03 -15.26
CA ARG A 56 -13.55 -6.45 -14.94
C ARG A 56 -13.37 -6.69 -13.43
N SER A 57 -13.26 -5.63 -12.62
CA SER A 57 -13.03 -5.70 -11.18
C SER A 57 -14.31 -5.49 -10.40
N ASP A 58 -14.52 -6.26 -9.34
CA ASP A 58 -15.59 -6.06 -8.38
C ASP A 58 -15.20 -4.96 -7.39
N LEU A 59 -16.06 -3.95 -7.22
CA LEU A 59 -15.87 -2.84 -6.29
C LEU A 59 -16.76 -2.98 -5.07
N TYR A 60 -16.15 -3.04 -3.88
CA TYR A 60 -16.82 -2.99 -2.59
C TYR A 60 -16.54 -1.64 -1.94
N ILE A 61 -17.57 -0.85 -1.68
CA ILE A 61 -17.47 0.47 -1.05
C ILE A 61 -17.98 0.38 0.38
N PHE A 62 -17.06 0.53 1.34
CA PHE A 62 -17.37 0.58 2.76
C PHE A 62 -17.54 2.04 3.19
N SER A 63 -18.80 2.48 3.33
CA SER A 63 -19.16 3.83 3.78
C SER A 63 -19.40 3.84 5.26
N ASP A 64 -18.51 4.46 6.03
CA ASP A 64 -18.65 4.56 7.48
C ASP A 64 -19.83 5.45 7.88
N GLY A 65 -20.39 5.21 9.06
CA GLY A 65 -21.46 6.03 9.64
C GLY A 65 -20.96 7.37 10.17
N PRO A 66 -21.82 8.37 10.38
CA PRO A 66 -21.42 9.64 10.94
C PRO A 66 -20.96 9.50 12.40
N LYS A 67 -19.83 10.14 12.73
CA LYS A 67 -19.29 10.15 14.09
C LYS A 67 -20.14 11.00 15.05
N ASN A 68 -20.83 12.01 14.51
CA ASN A 68 -21.74 12.93 15.21
C ASN A 68 -22.66 13.59 14.18
N ASP A 69 -23.64 14.36 14.66
CA ASP A 69 -24.63 15.07 13.82
C ASP A 69 -23.97 16.04 12.83
N GLY A 70 -22.88 16.69 13.22
CA GLY A 70 -22.13 17.60 12.35
C GLY A 70 -21.48 16.91 11.15
N ALA A 71 -21.13 15.63 11.25
CA ALA A 71 -20.57 14.84 10.14
C ALA A 71 -21.66 14.27 9.20
N ALA A 72 -22.90 14.15 9.66
CA ALA A 72 -23.99 13.50 8.92
C ALA A 72 -24.22 14.10 7.52
N PRO A 73 -24.26 15.43 7.31
CA PRO A 73 -24.49 15.99 5.97
C PRO A 73 -23.41 15.60 4.95
N ALA A 74 -22.14 15.57 5.37
CA ALA A 74 -21.03 15.19 4.48
C ALA A 74 -21.06 13.69 4.17
N VAL A 75 -21.35 12.83 5.16
CA VAL A 75 -21.56 11.39 4.96
C VAL A 75 -22.71 11.14 3.97
N GLN A 76 -23.82 11.86 4.08
CA GLN A 76 -24.93 11.71 3.14
C GLN A 76 -24.57 12.14 1.71
N LYS A 77 -23.75 13.20 1.56
CA LYS A 77 -23.22 13.59 0.23
C LYS A 77 -22.36 12.47 -0.38
N VAL A 78 -21.46 11.85 0.41
CA VAL A 78 -20.66 10.71 -0.02
C VAL A 78 -21.56 9.53 -0.41
N ARG A 79 -22.57 9.18 0.41
CA ARG A 79 -23.50 8.09 0.13
C ARG A 79 -24.31 8.33 -1.14
N LYS A 80 -24.75 9.57 -1.39
CA LYS A 80 -25.42 9.93 -2.65
C LYS A 80 -24.49 9.72 -3.85
N LEU A 81 -23.23 10.13 -3.74
CA LEU A 81 -22.21 9.98 -4.77
C LEU A 81 -21.95 8.49 -5.09
N ILE A 82 -21.66 7.67 -4.09
CA ILE A 82 -21.30 6.26 -4.30
C ILE A 82 -22.45 5.42 -4.87
N ARG A 83 -23.71 5.80 -4.64
CA ARG A 83 -24.88 5.11 -5.22
C ARG A 83 -25.01 5.34 -6.73
N SER A 84 -24.34 6.34 -7.30
CA SER A 84 -24.35 6.63 -8.74
C SER A 84 -23.09 6.16 -9.48
N VAL A 85 -22.21 5.42 -8.80
CA VAL A 85 -20.94 4.92 -9.39
C VAL A 85 -21.22 3.84 -10.41
N ASP A 86 -20.45 3.85 -11.49
CA ASP A 86 -20.47 2.87 -12.57
C ASP A 86 -19.03 2.50 -13.05
N GLY A 87 -18.93 1.68 -14.08
CA GLY A 87 -17.66 1.35 -14.75
C GLY A 87 -16.87 0.21 -14.11
N PHE A 88 -17.50 -0.57 -13.22
CA PHE A 88 -16.94 -1.79 -12.62
C PHE A 88 -17.77 -3.02 -13.00
N ASN A 89 -17.20 -4.23 -12.84
CA ASN A 89 -17.91 -5.49 -13.10
C ASN A 89 -19.14 -5.64 -12.19
N SER A 90 -18.95 -5.41 -10.90
CA SER A 90 -20.02 -5.32 -9.92
C SER A 90 -19.70 -4.26 -8.87
N ILE A 91 -20.75 -3.68 -8.26
CA ILE A 91 -20.59 -2.67 -7.20
C ILE A 91 -21.46 -3.08 -6.02
N VAL A 92 -20.80 -3.24 -4.86
CA VAL A 92 -21.46 -3.55 -3.59
C VAL A 92 -21.18 -2.41 -2.63
N ILE A 93 -22.24 -1.78 -2.11
CA ILE A 93 -22.12 -0.68 -1.15
C ILE A 93 -22.54 -1.19 0.24
N VAL A 94 -21.63 -1.04 1.21
CA VAL A 94 -21.84 -1.36 2.62
C VAL A 94 -21.93 -0.05 3.40
N GLU A 95 -23.16 0.43 3.64
CA GLU A 95 -23.42 1.61 4.45
C GLU A 95 -23.56 1.19 5.92
N ARG A 96 -22.67 1.69 6.78
CA ARG A 96 -22.71 1.38 8.21
C ARG A 96 -23.62 2.34 8.95
N GLU A 97 -24.44 1.82 9.85
CA GLU A 97 -25.35 2.64 10.67
C GLU A 97 -24.62 3.55 11.64
N ARG A 98 -23.52 3.08 12.21
CA ARG A 98 -22.67 3.81 13.17
C ARG A 98 -21.24 3.98 12.66
N ASN A 99 -20.52 4.94 13.23
CA ASN A 99 -19.12 5.13 12.94
C ASN A 99 -18.26 4.03 13.58
N PHE A 100 -17.53 3.29 12.75
CA PHE A 100 -16.55 2.28 13.19
C PHE A 100 -15.18 2.90 13.44
N GLY A 101 -14.87 4.02 12.79
CA GLY A 101 -13.52 4.57 12.67
C GLY A 101 -12.70 3.84 11.61
N LEU A 102 -11.62 4.49 11.16
CA LEU A 102 -10.84 4.00 10.03
C LEU A 102 -10.26 2.61 10.29
N ALA A 103 -9.64 2.39 11.46
CA ALA A 103 -8.95 1.14 11.73
C ALA A 103 -9.90 -0.06 11.74
N ALA A 104 -10.98 0.01 12.48
CA ALA A 104 -11.98 -1.07 12.52
C ALA A 104 -12.68 -1.25 11.17
N SER A 105 -12.90 -0.14 10.43
CA SER A 105 -13.49 -0.19 9.10
C SER A 105 -12.63 -0.98 8.11
N VAL A 106 -11.32 -0.71 8.10
CA VAL A 106 -10.37 -1.41 7.21
C VAL A 106 -10.23 -2.86 7.62
N ILE A 107 -10.05 -3.15 8.91
CA ILE A 107 -9.90 -4.52 9.41
C ILE A 107 -11.13 -5.36 9.03
N ASP A 108 -12.34 -4.88 9.30
CA ASP A 108 -13.58 -5.59 8.97
C ASP A 108 -13.73 -5.81 7.46
N GLY A 109 -13.60 -4.75 6.65
CA GLY A 109 -13.80 -4.82 5.21
C GLY A 109 -12.78 -5.74 4.51
N VAL A 110 -11.50 -5.63 4.88
CA VAL A 110 -10.43 -6.48 4.32
C VAL A 110 -10.64 -7.93 4.75
N THR A 111 -10.97 -8.19 6.02
CA THR A 111 -11.25 -9.56 6.51
C THR A 111 -12.38 -10.21 5.72
N ARG A 112 -13.52 -9.52 5.55
CA ARG A 112 -14.67 -10.02 4.77
C ARG A 112 -14.30 -10.38 3.34
N LEU A 113 -13.52 -9.53 2.67
CA LEU A 113 -13.12 -9.79 1.28
C LEU A 113 -12.05 -10.87 1.16
N CYS A 114 -11.09 -10.90 2.08
CA CYS A 114 -10.12 -11.98 2.17
C CYS A 114 -10.79 -13.34 2.40
N ASP A 115 -11.79 -13.42 3.28
CA ASP A 115 -12.54 -14.66 3.54
C ASP A 115 -13.34 -15.12 2.31
N LYS A 116 -13.94 -14.17 1.58
CA LYS A 116 -14.76 -14.49 0.41
C LYS A 116 -13.96 -14.78 -0.85
N TYR A 117 -12.86 -14.04 -1.09
CA TYR A 117 -12.13 -14.06 -2.36
C TYR A 117 -10.69 -14.59 -2.25
N GLY A 118 -10.18 -14.76 -1.04
CA GLY A 118 -8.81 -15.17 -0.80
C GLY A 118 -7.76 -14.05 -0.89
N GLU A 119 -8.11 -12.91 -1.47
CA GLU A 119 -7.23 -11.74 -1.64
C GLU A 119 -8.05 -10.46 -1.81
N VAL A 120 -7.42 -9.28 -1.66
CA VAL A 120 -8.08 -7.98 -1.75
C VAL A 120 -7.10 -6.88 -2.16
N ILE A 121 -7.60 -5.87 -2.88
CA ILE A 121 -6.93 -4.58 -3.10
C ILE A 121 -7.67 -3.53 -2.28
N ALA A 122 -6.98 -2.82 -1.37
CA ALA A 122 -7.56 -1.82 -0.48
C ALA A 122 -7.13 -0.41 -0.88
N VAL A 123 -8.10 0.51 -0.92
CA VAL A 123 -7.94 1.92 -1.32
C VAL A 123 -8.71 2.80 -0.34
N GLU A 124 -8.16 3.96 0.03
CA GLU A 124 -8.84 5.00 0.81
C GLU A 124 -9.36 6.12 -0.09
N ASP A 125 -10.32 6.92 0.39
CA ASP A 125 -11.05 7.93 -0.39
C ASP A 125 -10.22 9.15 -0.83
N ASP A 126 -8.94 9.21 -0.49
CA ASP A 126 -8.01 10.29 -0.84
C ASP A 126 -6.85 9.84 -1.74
N LEU A 127 -6.96 8.71 -2.41
CA LEU A 127 -5.91 8.14 -3.25
C LEU A 127 -6.25 8.26 -4.75
N LEU A 128 -5.47 9.04 -5.47
CA LEU A 128 -5.55 9.10 -6.94
C LEU A 128 -4.68 7.99 -7.52
N THR A 129 -5.30 7.02 -8.19
CA THR A 129 -4.59 5.89 -8.78
C THR A 129 -4.05 6.22 -10.18
N ALA A 130 -2.90 5.63 -10.53
CA ALA A 130 -2.42 5.58 -11.91
C ALA A 130 -3.32 4.64 -12.75
N ARG A 131 -3.33 4.80 -14.06
CA ARG A 131 -4.16 3.98 -14.97
C ARG A 131 -3.80 2.50 -14.98
N ASP A 132 -2.58 2.16 -14.59
CA ASP A 132 -2.05 0.80 -14.49
C ASP A 132 -2.09 0.22 -13.07
N PHE A 133 -2.67 0.95 -12.10
CA PHE A 133 -2.70 0.53 -10.69
C PHE A 133 -3.28 -0.87 -10.50
N LEU A 134 -4.48 -1.14 -11.03
CA LEU A 134 -5.13 -2.45 -10.91
C LEU A 134 -4.34 -3.55 -11.63
N THR A 135 -3.71 -3.23 -12.76
CA THR A 135 -2.86 -4.18 -13.49
C THR A 135 -1.63 -4.55 -12.67
N PHE A 136 -0.93 -3.57 -12.11
CA PHE A 136 0.22 -3.80 -11.25
C PHE A 136 -0.13 -4.63 -10.02
N MET A 137 -1.21 -4.27 -9.31
CA MET A 137 -1.63 -4.96 -8.08
C MET A 137 -1.99 -6.41 -8.36
N ASN A 138 -2.80 -6.69 -9.37
CA ASN A 138 -3.19 -8.05 -9.73
C ASN A 138 -2.00 -8.89 -10.26
N SER A 139 -1.10 -8.29 -11.05
CA SER A 139 0.11 -8.97 -11.52
C SER A 139 1.02 -9.35 -10.35
N ALA A 140 1.22 -8.45 -9.38
CA ALA A 140 2.01 -8.73 -8.20
C ALA A 140 1.35 -9.75 -7.26
N LEU A 141 0.03 -9.66 -7.05
CA LEU A 141 -0.74 -10.67 -6.32
C LEU A 141 -0.57 -12.06 -6.96
N GLY A 142 -0.73 -12.17 -8.27
CA GLY A 142 -0.52 -13.42 -9.00
C GLY A 142 0.91 -13.95 -8.86
N ARG A 143 1.92 -13.08 -9.02
CA ARG A 143 3.35 -13.45 -8.96
C ARG A 143 3.77 -14.00 -7.60
N TYR A 144 3.28 -13.41 -6.49
CA TYR A 144 3.72 -13.77 -5.14
C TYR A 144 2.68 -14.56 -4.32
N ARG A 145 1.65 -15.10 -4.97
CA ARG A 145 0.60 -15.88 -4.30
C ARG A 145 1.15 -17.03 -3.47
N SER A 146 2.13 -17.76 -3.97
CA SER A 146 2.79 -18.89 -3.31
C SER A 146 4.00 -18.51 -2.45
N THR A 147 4.32 -17.20 -2.35
CA THR A 147 5.50 -16.72 -1.61
C THR A 147 5.06 -16.15 -0.27
N GLY A 148 5.00 -17.03 0.74
CA GLY A 148 4.41 -16.73 2.06
C GLY A 148 5.10 -15.62 2.85
N GLU A 149 6.32 -15.25 2.52
CA GLU A 149 7.10 -14.18 3.12
C GLU A 149 6.71 -12.79 2.59
N VAL A 150 6.01 -12.71 1.46
CA VAL A 150 5.46 -11.44 0.96
C VAL A 150 4.07 -11.26 1.54
N PHE A 151 3.91 -10.36 2.51
CA PHE A 151 2.63 -10.15 3.19
C PHE A 151 1.73 -9.15 2.49
N SER A 152 2.31 -8.15 1.83
CA SER A 152 1.52 -7.14 1.11
C SER A 152 2.23 -6.58 -0.10
N ILE A 153 1.43 -6.07 -1.03
CA ILE A 153 1.87 -5.27 -2.16
C ILE A 153 1.41 -3.83 -1.89
N GLY A 154 2.30 -2.85 -1.93
CA GLY A 154 1.95 -1.44 -1.82
C GLY A 154 2.00 -0.74 -3.17
N ALA A 155 1.29 0.39 -3.31
CA ALA A 155 1.26 1.21 -4.52
C ALA A 155 2.11 2.49 -4.44
N PHE A 156 2.64 2.82 -3.27
CA PHE A 156 3.42 4.02 -3.03
C PHE A 156 4.88 3.69 -2.70
N ASN A 157 5.83 4.40 -3.30
CA ASN A 157 7.26 4.13 -3.16
C ASN A 157 7.98 4.96 -2.08
N TYR A 158 7.28 5.75 -1.28
CA TYR A 158 7.83 6.66 -0.28
C TYR A 158 8.78 7.74 -0.82
N GLY A 159 8.85 7.97 -2.14
CA GLY A 159 9.77 8.94 -2.75
C GLY A 159 11.23 8.44 -2.83
N VAL A 160 11.47 7.14 -2.71
CA VAL A 160 12.80 6.55 -2.93
C VAL A 160 13.15 6.55 -4.40
N ARG A 161 14.44 6.63 -4.69
CA ARG A 161 14.99 6.55 -6.05
C ARG A 161 15.66 5.20 -6.25
N ALA A 162 15.34 4.55 -7.35
CA ALA A 162 16.02 3.33 -7.74
C ALA A 162 17.49 3.61 -8.06
N PRO A 163 18.41 2.68 -7.74
CA PRO A 163 19.77 2.70 -8.26
C PRO A 163 19.75 2.76 -9.80
N GLN A 164 20.83 3.30 -10.36
CA GLN A 164 21.02 3.27 -11.82
C GLN A 164 20.97 1.81 -12.30
N GLU A 165 20.26 1.57 -13.41
CA GLU A 165 20.11 0.24 -14.00
C GLU A 165 19.41 -0.80 -13.10
N TYR A 166 18.61 -0.36 -12.12
CA TYR A 166 17.80 -1.30 -11.34
C TYR A 166 16.87 -2.11 -12.24
N PRO A 167 16.95 -3.46 -12.22
CA PRO A 167 16.36 -4.29 -13.28
C PRO A 167 14.85 -4.50 -13.15
N ALA A 168 14.26 -4.21 -11.98
CA ALA A 168 12.87 -4.50 -11.69
C ALA A 168 11.99 -3.24 -11.56
N ASP A 169 10.68 -3.41 -11.69
CA ASP A 169 9.69 -2.35 -11.54
C ASP A 169 9.19 -2.21 -10.09
N ALA A 170 9.64 -3.10 -9.20
CA ALA A 170 9.30 -3.13 -7.78
C ALA A 170 10.49 -3.60 -6.94
N PHE A 171 10.44 -3.37 -5.64
CA PHE A 171 11.47 -3.77 -4.68
C PHE A 171 10.83 -4.22 -3.36
N PHE A 172 11.54 -5.07 -2.61
CA PHE A 172 11.08 -5.48 -1.28
C PHE A 172 11.46 -4.48 -0.20
N SER A 173 10.56 -4.31 0.77
CA SER A 173 10.69 -3.37 1.88
C SER A 173 10.28 -4.01 3.20
N TYR A 174 10.97 -3.66 4.28
CA TYR A 174 10.55 -3.98 5.65
C TYR A 174 9.44 -3.06 6.17
N ARG A 175 9.08 -2.02 5.41
CA ARG A 175 7.99 -1.12 5.72
C ARG A 175 6.81 -1.42 4.80
N SER A 176 5.67 -1.78 5.36
CA SER A 176 4.42 -1.90 4.63
C SER A 176 3.88 -0.53 4.21
N CYS A 177 3.05 -0.50 3.18
CA CYS A 177 2.40 0.71 2.68
C CYS A 177 0.89 0.63 2.96
N SER A 178 0.29 1.77 3.42
CA SER A 178 -1.15 1.90 3.60
C SER A 178 -1.85 2.67 2.47
N TRP A 179 -1.09 3.28 1.55
CA TRP A 179 -1.65 4.04 0.43
C TRP A 179 -1.80 3.17 -0.81
N GLY A 180 -3.01 2.60 -0.99
CA GLY A 180 -3.27 1.62 -2.03
C GLY A 180 -2.40 0.37 -1.86
N TRP A 181 -2.99 -0.69 -1.40
CA TRP A 181 -2.24 -1.90 -1.07
C TRP A 181 -3.11 -3.14 -1.31
N SER A 182 -2.47 -4.30 -1.31
CA SER A 182 -3.18 -5.57 -1.43
C SER A 182 -2.52 -6.65 -0.57
N THR A 183 -3.29 -7.69 -0.26
CA THR A 183 -2.85 -8.84 0.52
C THR A 183 -3.69 -10.07 0.20
N TRP A 184 -3.32 -11.18 0.80
CA TRP A 184 -4.01 -12.46 0.72
C TRP A 184 -4.55 -12.86 2.10
N ARG A 185 -5.56 -13.71 2.12
CA ARG A 185 -6.22 -14.20 3.33
C ARG A 185 -5.23 -14.84 4.31
N ASP A 186 -4.39 -15.75 3.85
CA ASP A 186 -3.47 -16.52 4.68
C ASP A 186 -2.36 -15.67 5.33
N ARG A 187 -2.06 -14.47 4.80
CA ARG A 187 -1.17 -13.48 5.41
C ARG A 187 -1.94 -12.56 6.35
N TRP A 188 -3.10 -12.07 5.91
CA TRP A 188 -3.95 -11.17 6.70
C TRP A 188 -4.37 -11.79 8.03
N MET A 189 -4.76 -13.07 8.01
CA MET A 189 -5.19 -13.81 9.21
C MET A 189 -4.06 -14.11 10.21
N LYS A 190 -2.79 -13.87 9.84
CA LYS A 190 -1.66 -13.96 10.79
C LYS A 190 -1.48 -12.71 11.65
N ALA A 191 -2.19 -11.62 11.34
CA ALA A 191 -2.08 -10.40 12.13
C ALA A 191 -2.81 -10.55 13.48
N ASP A 192 -2.07 -10.37 14.55
CA ASP A 192 -2.64 -10.13 15.89
C ASP A 192 -2.97 -8.62 15.97
N TRP A 193 -4.24 -8.31 15.83
CA TRP A 193 -4.72 -6.93 15.84
C TRP A 193 -4.69 -6.28 17.22
N ASP A 194 -4.58 -7.06 18.29
CA ASP A 194 -4.47 -6.59 19.67
C ASP A 194 -3.02 -6.43 20.11
N VAL A 195 -2.05 -6.97 19.32
CA VAL A 195 -0.61 -6.97 19.64
C VAL A 195 -0.39 -7.53 21.05
N SER A 196 -0.92 -8.71 21.31
CA SER A 196 -0.99 -9.32 22.65
C SER A 196 0.38 -9.52 23.32
N ASP A 197 1.45 -9.62 22.52
CA ASP A 197 2.84 -9.77 22.96
C ASP A 197 3.59 -8.42 23.11
N TYR A 198 2.86 -7.28 23.16
CA TYR A 198 3.49 -5.96 23.21
C TYR A 198 4.40 -5.75 24.41
N SER A 199 4.08 -6.31 25.58
CA SER A 199 4.90 -6.18 26.79
C SER A 199 6.28 -6.82 26.61
N GLU A 200 6.35 -7.99 25.98
CA GLU A 200 7.61 -8.67 25.67
C GLU A 200 8.36 -7.92 24.56
N PHE A 201 7.64 -7.48 23.51
CA PHE A 201 8.21 -6.75 22.39
C PHE A 201 8.92 -5.47 22.84
N GLN A 202 8.30 -4.64 23.70
CA GLN A 202 8.89 -3.35 24.12
C GLN A 202 10.17 -3.51 24.96
N SER A 203 10.37 -4.66 25.60
CA SER A 203 11.57 -4.97 26.40
C SER A 203 12.66 -5.68 25.58
N ASP A 204 12.35 -6.25 24.43
CA ASP A 204 13.30 -6.98 23.59
C ASP A 204 14.01 -6.07 22.59
N ARG A 205 15.27 -5.73 22.92
CA ARG A 205 16.12 -4.88 22.03
C ARG A 205 16.36 -5.48 20.65
N LYS A 206 16.34 -6.81 20.49
CA LYS A 206 16.54 -7.48 19.20
C LYS A 206 15.30 -7.31 18.33
N ARG A 207 14.11 -7.51 18.89
CA ARG A 207 12.82 -7.29 18.21
C ARG A 207 12.64 -5.81 17.84
N LEU A 208 12.95 -4.88 18.74
CA LEU A 208 12.89 -3.43 18.47
C LEU A 208 13.83 -3.04 17.32
N ARG A 209 15.07 -3.57 17.28
CA ARG A 209 16.01 -3.32 16.18
C ARG A 209 15.51 -3.91 14.86
N LYS A 210 14.93 -5.12 14.89
CA LYS A 210 14.32 -5.78 13.72
C LYS A 210 13.18 -4.91 13.15
N PHE A 211 12.27 -4.45 13.99
CA PHE A 211 11.16 -3.59 13.59
C PHE A 211 11.64 -2.23 13.03
N GLY A 212 12.70 -1.68 13.60
CA GLY A 212 13.36 -0.45 13.12
C GLY A 212 13.99 -0.54 11.73
N ARG A 213 14.09 -1.73 11.12
CA ARG A 213 14.55 -1.89 9.72
C ARG A 213 13.59 -1.17 8.75
N GLY A 214 12.27 -1.14 9.05
CA GLY A 214 11.26 -0.45 8.26
C GLY A 214 11.16 1.07 8.52
N GLY A 215 11.94 1.58 9.50
CA GLY A 215 11.95 3.00 9.89
C GLY A 215 12.03 3.16 11.39
N GLY A 216 12.81 4.14 11.86
CA GLY A 216 13.03 4.38 13.30
C GLY A 216 11.79 4.94 14.04
N ASP A 217 10.76 5.34 13.30
CA ASP A 217 9.49 5.84 13.83
C ASP A 217 8.52 4.74 14.26
N LEU A 218 8.65 3.51 13.70
CA LEU A 218 7.66 2.44 13.86
C LEU A 218 7.43 2.03 15.31
N ALA A 219 8.50 1.79 16.08
CA ALA A 219 8.35 1.39 17.49
C ALA A 219 7.60 2.44 18.33
N ARG A 220 7.87 3.74 18.06
CA ARG A 220 7.15 4.83 18.74
C ARG A 220 5.68 4.90 18.29
N MET A 221 5.41 4.67 17.00
CA MET A 221 4.02 4.64 16.50
C MET A 221 3.25 3.49 17.15
N LEU A 222 3.87 2.31 17.27
CA LEU A 222 3.26 1.18 17.95
C LEU A 222 3.03 1.47 19.44
N ALA A 223 3.99 2.08 20.13
CA ALA A 223 3.82 2.49 21.52
C ALA A 223 2.63 3.45 21.70
N ARG A 224 2.45 4.40 20.78
CA ARG A 224 1.29 5.30 20.80
C ARG A 224 -0.03 4.59 20.54
N GLN A 225 -0.03 3.59 19.66
CA GLN A 225 -1.18 2.73 19.40
C GLN A 225 -1.58 1.97 20.66
N MET A 226 -0.61 1.31 21.30
CA MET A 226 -0.87 0.52 22.52
C MET A 226 -1.23 1.38 23.73
N GLY A 227 -0.79 2.65 23.76
CA GLY A 227 -1.18 3.66 24.76
C GLY A 227 -2.48 4.39 24.45
N GLY A 228 -3.26 3.99 23.44
CA GLY A 228 -4.54 4.63 23.09
C GLY A 228 -4.45 6.03 22.49
N GLN A 229 -3.23 6.50 22.11
CA GLN A 229 -2.99 7.82 21.53
C GLN A 229 -3.06 7.83 20.00
N LEU A 230 -3.20 6.68 19.41
CA LEU A 230 -3.30 6.45 17.96
C LEU A 230 -4.24 5.29 17.72
N ASP A 231 -5.15 5.42 16.76
CA ASP A 231 -5.93 4.28 16.25
C ASP A 231 -5.52 4.03 14.80
N SER A 232 -4.62 3.05 14.60
CA SER A 232 -4.02 2.75 13.31
C SER A 232 -3.95 1.26 13.05
N TRP A 233 -4.72 0.78 12.08
CA TRP A 233 -4.56 -0.57 11.55
C TRP A 233 -3.17 -0.77 10.93
N ALA A 234 -2.65 0.25 10.25
CA ALA A 234 -1.41 0.17 9.48
C ALA A 234 -0.16 -0.11 10.33
N ILE A 235 -0.06 0.45 11.55
CA ILE A 235 1.08 0.16 12.42
C ILE A 235 1.00 -1.27 12.99
N ARG A 236 -0.20 -1.77 13.27
CA ARG A 236 -0.41 -3.15 13.70
C ARG A 236 -0.09 -4.13 12.56
N TRP A 237 -0.46 -3.80 11.32
CA TRP A 237 -0.09 -4.55 10.13
C TRP A 237 1.42 -4.55 9.87
N ALA A 238 2.10 -3.40 10.03
CA ALA A 238 3.56 -3.32 9.96
C ALA A 238 4.24 -4.16 11.04
N TYR A 239 3.65 -4.25 12.23
CA TYR A 239 4.12 -5.12 13.29
C TYR A 239 3.96 -6.60 12.91
N ALA A 240 2.82 -6.99 12.33
CA ALA A 240 2.60 -8.35 11.83
C ALA A 240 3.65 -8.76 10.78
N HIS A 241 4.01 -7.87 9.83
CA HIS A 241 5.12 -8.13 8.90
C HIS A 241 6.40 -8.46 9.64
N CYS A 242 6.76 -7.64 10.63
CA CYS A 242 8.00 -7.84 11.39
C CYS A 242 7.98 -9.13 12.23
N SER A 243 6.86 -9.46 12.87
CA SER A 243 6.73 -10.65 13.72
C SER A 243 6.87 -11.94 12.93
N HIS A 244 6.48 -11.93 11.66
CA HIS A 244 6.56 -13.09 10.76
C HIS A 244 7.74 -13.05 9.78
N ASP A 245 8.76 -12.21 10.00
CA ASP A 245 9.91 -12.02 9.09
C ASP A 245 9.52 -11.68 7.65
N ALA A 246 8.33 -11.10 7.47
CA ALA A 246 7.77 -10.80 6.17
C ALA A 246 8.22 -9.45 5.60
N VAL A 247 8.07 -9.33 4.30
CA VAL A 247 8.33 -8.10 3.53
C VAL A 247 7.08 -7.61 2.81
N ALA A 248 7.07 -6.33 2.45
CA ALA A 248 6.15 -5.77 1.48
C ALA A 248 6.84 -5.59 0.14
N LEU A 249 6.13 -5.77 -0.97
CA LEU A 249 6.58 -5.34 -2.29
C LEU A 249 6.10 -3.91 -2.54
N LEU A 250 6.99 -3.03 -2.95
CA LEU A 250 6.67 -1.64 -3.28
C LEU A 250 7.11 -1.33 -4.72
N PRO A 251 6.39 -0.46 -5.46
CA PRO A 251 6.76 -0.09 -6.82
C PRO A 251 7.96 0.86 -6.84
N VAL A 252 8.78 0.79 -7.87
CA VAL A 252 9.85 1.77 -8.12
C VAL A 252 9.26 3.14 -8.46
N LYS A 253 8.16 3.18 -9.21
CA LYS A 253 7.37 4.39 -9.49
C LYS A 253 6.01 4.28 -8.81
N SER A 254 5.62 5.29 -8.04
CA SER A 254 4.32 5.31 -7.35
C SER A 254 3.14 5.14 -8.32
N ARG A 255 2.17 4.33 -7.93
CA ARG A 255 0.90 4.16 -8.64
C ARG A 255 -0.27 4.84 -7.94
N VAL A 256 0.04 5.59 -6.88
CA VAL A 256 -0.93 6.43 -6.18
C VAL A 256 -0.33 7.77 -5.79
N LEU A 257 -1.18 8.80 -5.74
CA LEU A 257 -0.94 10.07 -5.07
C LEU A 257 -1.98 10.23 -3.97
N ASN A 258 -1.54 10.67 -2.80
CA ASN A 258 -2.46 10.98 -1.69
C ASN A 258 -2.82 12.47 -1.72
N ILE A 259 -4.09 12.77 -1.92
CA ILE A 259 -4.63 14.15 -1.92
C ILE A 259 -5.16 14.59 -0.56
N GLY A 260 -5.22 13.70 0.44
CA GLY A 260 -5.64 13.99 1.81
C GLY A 260 -4.56 14.67 2.66
N LEU A 261 -3.45 15.14 2.07
CA LEU A 261 -2.41 15.91 2.75
C LEU A 261 -2.74 17.39 2.85
N ASP A 262 -3.91 17.81 2.41
CA ASP A 262 -4.45 19.19 2.44
C ASP A 262 -4.89 19.67 3.84
N GLY A 263 -4.73 18.83 4.86
CA GLY A 263 -5.13 19.10 6.23
C GLY A 263 -6.52 18.60 6.61
N SER A 264 -7.29 18.06 5.67
CA SER A 264 -8.63 17.47 5.93
C SER A 264 -8.56 16.06 6.52
N GLY A 265 -7.40 15.37 6.41
CA GLY A 265 -7.21 14.00 6.85
C GLY A 265 -7.03 13.83 8.36
N THR A 266 -7.41 12.67 8.88
CA THR A 266 -7.35 12.33 10.32
C THR A 266 -5.89 12.18 10.82
N HIS A 267 -4.99 11.64 10.01
CA HIS A 267 -3.62 11.28 10.43
C HIS A 267 -2.50 12.04 9.71
N CYS A 268 -2.79 12.77 8.64
CA CYS A 268 -1.79 13.36 7.74
C CYS A 268 -1.63 14.88 7.86
N ARG A 269 -1.91 15.47 8.99
CA ARG A 269 -1.92 16.95 9.21
C ARG A 269 -0.57 17.61 9.04
N ASN A 270 0.38 17.30 8.38
CA ASN A 270 1.67 18.00 8.15
C ASN A 270 2.76 17.07 7.58
N LEU A 271 2.40 16.08 6.79
CA LEU A 271 3.40 15.28 6.09
C LEU A 271 3.79 15.97 4.77
N LEU A 272 4.87 16.74 4.80
CA LEU A 272 5.62 17.12 3.60
C LEU A 272 6.29 15.86 3.00
N LEU A 273 5.48 14.88 2.59
CA LEU A 273 5.98 13.77 1.81
C LEU A 273 6.21 14.26 0.38
N VAL A 274 7.42 14.05 -0.13
CA VAL A 274 7.68 14.21 -1.54
C VAL A 274 6.90 13.10 -2.24
N GLN A 275 5.73 13.46 -2.78
CA GLN A 275 5.01 12.58 -3.68
C GLN A 275 5.71 12.72 -5.04
N GLY A 276 6.28 11.62 -5.53
CA GLY A 276 6.73 11.55 -6.90
C GLY A 276 5.56 11.72 -7.87
N GLU A 277 5.86 11.90 -9.13
CA GLU A 277 4.83 11.86 -10.18
C GLU A 277 4.19 10.48 -10.27
N LEU A 278 2.90 10.44 -10.56
CA LEU A 278 2.23 9.19 -10.92
C LEU A 278 2.88 8.63 -12.19
N THR A 279 3.09 7.33 -12.21
CA THR A 279 3.53 6.68 -13.44
C THR A 279 2.50 6.91 -14.56
N SER A 280 3.00 7.18 -15.76
CA SER A 280 2.18 7.27 -16.97
C SER A 280 2.10 5.94 -17.73
N ASP A 281 2.70 4.88 -17.18
CA ASP A 281 2.75 3.56 -17.82
C ASP A 281 1.32 3.03 -18.03
N ARG A 282 1.07 2.47 -19.20
CA ARG A 282 -0.21 1.85 -19.56
C ARG A 282 0.00 0.36 -19.77
N GLY A 283 -0.31 -0.45 -18.74
CA GLY A 283 -0.54 -1.89 -18.91
C GLY A 283 0.57 -2.69 -19.59
N ARG A 284 1.84 -2.42 -19.25
CA ARG A 284 2.97 -3.23 -19.70
C ARG A 284 3.16 -4.47 -18.81
N GLU A 285 3.91 -5.43 -19.26
CA GLU A 285 4.45 -6.48 -18.41
C GLU A 285 5.41 -5.89 -17.39
N TYR A 286 5.29 -6.34 -16.11
CA TYR A 286 6.13 -5.89 -15.02
C TYR A 286 7.27 -6.87 -14.76
N ARG A 287 8.46 -6.33 -14.50
CA ARG A 287 9.58 -7.10 -13.97
C ARG A 287 9.54 -7.05 -12.45
N PHE A 288 9.30 -8.19 -11.84
CA PHE A 288 9.30 -8.31 -10.37
C PHE A 288 10.60 -8.94 -9.88
N PRO A 289 11.13 -8.52 -8.70
CA PRO A 289 12.33 -9.11 -8.13
C PRO A 289 12.11 -10.58 -7.75
N GLU A 290 13.12 -11.41 -8.01
CA GLU A 290 13.09 -12.84 -7.69
C GLU A 290 13.52 -13.13 -6.25
N PHE A 291 14.51 -12.38 -5.76
CA PHE A 291 15.07 -12.58 -4.42
C PHE A 291 14.36 -11.74 -3.39
N LEU A 292 13.89 -12.38 -2.30
CA LEU A 292 13.07 -11.77 -1.24
C LEU A 292 13.84 -10.83 -0.30
N ASN A 293 15.03 -10.41 -0.65
CA ASN A 293 15.81 -9.50 0.19
C ASN A 293 15.44 -8.05 -0.10
N ALA A 294 15.16 -7.29 0.95
CA ALA A 294 15.08 -5.84 0.83
C ALA A 294 16.43 -5.30 0.37
N ASP A 295 16.46 -4.65 -0.79
CA ASP A 295 17.65 -4.03 -1.32
C ASP A 295 18.16 -2.96 -0.34
N PRO A 296 19.45 -3.03 0.11
CA PRO A 296 20.01 -2.11 1.08
C PRO A 296 19.88 -0.64 0.68
N ALA A 297 19.98 -0.32 -0.62
CA ALA A 297 19.88 1.04 -1.13
C ALA A 297 18.47 1.64 -0.92
N PHE A 298 17.42 0.87 -1.14
CA PHE A 298 16.04 1.31 -0.83
C PHE A 298 15.78 1.34 0.68
N ALA A 299 16.20 0.30 1.41
CA ALA A 299 16.02 0.21 2.85
C ALA A 299 16.66 1.39 3.59
N GLU A 300 17.85 1.81 3.17
CA GLU A 300 18.55 2.97 3.75
C GLU A 300 17.80 4.28 3.47
N GLN A 301 17.31 4.48 2.24
CA GLN A 301 16.52 5.67 1.88
C GLN A 301 15.23 5.75 2.71
N ILE A 302 14.47 4.65 2.82
CA ILE A 302 13.25 4.59 3.64
C ILE A 302 13.58 4.92 5.10
N ARG A 303 14.65 4.36 5.66
CA ARG A 303 15.07 4.63 7.05
C ARG A 303 15.45 6.09 7.26
N LYS A 304 16.15 6.72 6.32
CA LYS A 304 16.48 8.15 6.37
C LYS A 304 15.23 9.03 6.29
N MET A 305 14.21 8.63 5.56
CA MET A 305 12.94 9.34 5.47
C MET A 305 12.06 9.18 6.71
N HIS A 306 12.27 8.13 7.50
CA HIS A 306 11.49 7.83 8.70
C HIS A 306 12.37 7.74 9.96
N PRO A 307 13.00 8.86 10.39
CA PRO A 307 13.91 8.85 11.53
C PRO A 307 13.17 8.67 12.85
N GLY A 308 13.74 7.85 13.74
CA GLY A 308 13.19 7.61 15.08
C GLY A 308 13.39 8.73 16.07
N SER A 309 14.46 9.53 15.93
CA SER A 309 14.85 10.57 16.89
C SER A 309 14.36 11.98 16.51
N LEU A 310 14.22 12.86 17.53
CA LEU A 310 13.95 14.28 17.33
C LEU A 310 15.03 14.98 16.49
N ALA A 311 16.31 14.65 16.74
CA ALA A 311 17.43 15.19 15.97
C ALA A 311 17.38 14.78 14.49
N GLY A 312 17.01 13.54 14.19
CA GLY A 312 16.83 13.07 12.81
C GLY A 312 15.66 13.77 12.11
N ARG A 313 14.57 14.08 12.85
CA ARG A 313 13.42 14.86 12.34
C ARG A 313 13.79 16.30 12.04
N LEU A 314 14.55 16.95 12.93
CA LEU A 314 15.05 18.31 12.72
C LEU A 314 16.01 18.39 11.53
N ARG A 315 16.97 17.45 11.39
CA ARG A 315 17.84 17.36 10.21
C ARG A 315 17.02 17.25 8.92
N ARG A 316 16.02 16.41 8.87
CA ARG A 316 15.13 16.26 7.71
C ARG A 316 14.38 17.56 7.38
N TYR A 317 13.90 18.28 8.41
CA TYR A 317 13.22 19.57 8.23
C TYR A 317 14.14 20.63 7.63
N VAL A 318 15.38 20.72 8.13
CA VAL A 318 16.40 21.68 7.64
C VAL A 318 16.82 21.34 6.20
N THR A 319 17.13 20.07 5.90
CA THR A 319 17.56 19.66 4.55
C THR A 319 16.47 19.94 3.51
N ARG A 320 15.19 19.80 3.85
CA ARG A 320 14.06 20.08 2.93
C ARG A 320 13.85 21.57 2.69
N LYS A 321 14.05 22.44 3.70
CA LYS A 321 14.00 23.90 3.50
C LYS A 321 15.11 24.40 2.59
N VAL A 322 16.28 23.78 2.63
CA VAL A 322 17.45 24.17 1.80
C VAL A 322 17.30 23.64 0.35
N SER A 323 16.72 22.45 0.14
CA SER A 323 16.53 21.89 -1.21
C SER A 323 15.24 22.32 -1.92
N GLY A 324 14.33 23.01 -1.25
CA GLY A 324 13.11 23.60 -1.84
C GLY A 324 13.24 25.11 -2.14
N ALA A 325 14.43 25.68 -1.99
CA ALA A 325 14.73 27.09 -2.26
C ALA A 325 15.58 27.29 -3.52
N SER A 326 15.55 26.34 -4.46
CA SER A 326 16.18 26.42 -5.78
C SER A 326 15.16 26.13 -6.87
#